data_5515bacae2789e8c1c4cf08e0975a81a
#
_entry.id   5515bacae2789e8c1c4cf08e0975a81a
#
_cell.length_a   1.000
_cell.length_b   1.000
_cell.length_c   1.000
_cell.angle_alpha   90.00
_cell.angle_beta   90.00
_cell.angle_gamma   90.00
#
_symmetry.space_group_name_H-M   'P 1'
#
loop_
_entity.id
_entity.type
_entity.pdbx_description
1 polymer ?
#
loop_
_entity_poly.entity_id
_entity_poly.type
_entity_poly.pdbx_seq_one_letter_code
_entity_poly.pdbx_strand_id
1 'polypeptide(L)'
;MRFAKGVLLAICLIFLPLKAALALNCYFGTANGAVEKSEAIMPFAVPANSKPGDKIWESDDIKIPVYCDNNTNGNFESEHVYAWVNPYPGIQDPYYQLGVTYEGVDYDASLGKSRIDTNQCIDSKNIDIYTPEQIIAMGWQNKLCSGDPTVMHKSRTFVARMRLYVKVRAMPPHDYQSKLSDYIVVQFDGAGSVNEDPTAKNLKYHITGLENIRVLDCSVNFAISPETQVVDFGRFNVLDIRRHTMSQQFKITTTKSQNDQCTDGFKVSSSFYTDETLIDEDKSLLIGNGLKLRLLDENASPYTFNKYSEYADFTSDLLVYEKTYTAELSSTPGTPIDVGPFDTVVLF
;
A
#
# COMPACT_ATOMS: atom_id res chain seq x y z
N MET A 1 -14.69 29.31 54.28
CA MET A 1 -13.48 29.30 53.44
C MET A 1 -13.28 28.03 52.59
N ARG A 2 -14.12 27.01 52.61
CA ARG A 2 -13.99 25.79 51.80
C ARG A 2 -14.69 25.85 50.43
N PHE A 3 -15.68 26.73 50.25
CA PHE A 3 -16.42 26.87 48.98
C PHE A 3 -15.65 27.64 47.88
N ALA A 4 -14.80 28.59 48.25
CA ALA A 4 -14.06 29.40 47.27
C ALA A 4 -12.94 28.62 46.54
N LYS A 5 -12.36 27.60 47.18
CA LYS A 5 -11.30 26.77 46.54
C LYS A 5 -11.85 25.80 45.48
N GLY A 6 -13.08 25.32 45.63
CA GLY A 6 -13.72 24.43 44.64
C GLY A 6 -14.14 25.16 43.37
N VAL A 7 -14.60 26.39 43.49
CA VAL A 7 -15.02 27.22 42.35
C VAL A 7 -13.81 27.66 41.50
N LEU A 8 -12.68 27.97 42.12
CA LEU A 8 -11.46 28.35 41.40
C LEU A 8 -10.87 27.18 40.62
N LEU A 9 -10.95 25.94 41.15
CA LEU A 9 -10.47 24.74 40.45
C LEU A 9 -11.37 24.38 39.26
N ALA A 10 -12.69 24.56 39.38
CA ALA A 10 -13.64 24.33 38.30
C ALA A 10 -13.49 25.34 37.14
N ILE A 11 -13.18 26.62 37.49
CA ILE A 11 -12.95 27.65 36.46
C ILE A 11 -11.63 27.44 35.72
N CYS A 12 -10.56 26.94 36.37
CA CYS A 12 -9.31 26.61 35.70
C CYS A 12 -9.44 25.43 34.71
N LEU A 13 -10.37 24.50 34.92
CA LEU A 13 -10.61 23.38 33.98
C LEU A 13 -11.37 23.81 32.71
N ILE A 14 -12.09 24.95 32.76
CA ILE A 14 -12.84 25.47 31.58
C ILE A 14 -11.91 26.23 30.61
N PHE A 15 -10.73 26.67 31.06
CA PHE A 15 -9.75 27.42 30.27
C PHE A 15 -8.57 26.56 29.77
N LEU A 16 -8.65 25.23 29.85
CA LEU A 16 -7.71 24.41 29.06
C LEU A 16 -8.00 24.71 27.60
N PRO A 17 -7.04 25.26 26.85
CA PRO A 17 -7.23 25.45 25.41
C PRO A 17 -7.49 24.05 24.81
N LEU A 18 -8.71 23.81 24.39
CA LEU A 18 -9.00 22.75 23.44
C LEU A 18 -8.12 23.09 22.25
N LYS A 19 -6.98 22.41 22.14
CA LYS A 19 -6.21 22.45 20.91
C LYS A 19 -7.14 21.91 19.86
N ALA A 20 -7.71 22.82 19.05
CA ALA A 20 -8.40 22.40 17.84
C ALA A 20 -7.41 21.50 17.10
N ALA A 21 -7.76 20.25 16.91
CA ALA A 21 -6.99 19.39 16.05
C ALA A 21 -6.97 20.06 14.69
N LEU A 22 -5.79 20.49 14.27
CA LEU A 22 -5.60 21.03 12.93
C LEU A 22 -5.74 19.84 12.00
N ALA A 23 -6.84 19.78 11.30
CA ALA A 23 -7.15 18.70 10.38
C ALA A 23 -7.19 19.27 8.97
N LEU A 24 -6.44 18.68 8.08
CA LEU A 24 -6.53 18.91 6.64
C LEU A 24 -7.82 18.29 6.10
N ASN A 25 -8.37 18.86 5.04
CA ASN A 25 -9.34 18.13 4.23
C ASN A 25 -8.58 17.33 3.16
N CYS A 26 -8.83 16.04 3.08
CA CYS A 26 -8.26 15.18 2.06
C CYS A 26 -9.35 14.40 1.33
N TYR A 27 -9.23 14.27 0.01
CA TYR A 27 -10.24 13.68 -0.85
C TYR A 27 -9.60 12.77 -1.89
N PHE A 28 -10.37 11.87 -2.43
CA PHE A 28 -9.97 11.09 -3.59
C PHE A 28 -10.03 11.94 -4.86
N GLY A 29 -8.90 12.09 -5.52
CA GLY A 29 -8.72 12.69 -6.86
C GLY A 29 -8.77 14.21 -6.89
N THR A 30 -9.84 14.82 -6.46
CA THR A 30 -10.08 16.29 -6.59
C THR A 30 -10.75 16.86 -5.36
N ALA A 31 -10.77 18.18 -5.26
CA ALA A 31 -11.52 18.90 -4.23
C ALA A 31 -12.98 18.43 -4.19
N ASN A 32 -13.50 18.15 -2.99
CA ASN A 32 -14.82 17.60 -2.74
C ASN A 32 -15.07 16.20 -3.37
N GLY A 33 -14.02 15.46 -3.70
CA GLY A 33 -14.11 14.06 -4.09
C GLY A 33 -14.57 13.15 -2.94
N ALA A 34 -14.59 11.84 -3.17
CA ALA A 34 -14.95 10.88 -2.14
C ALA A 34 -13.96 10.95 -0.94
N VAL A 35 -14.47 10.75 0.26
CA VAL A 35 -13.68 10.70 1.50
C VAL A 35 -13.54 9.28 2.04
N GLU A 36 -14.13 8.29 1.37
CA GLU A 36 -14.05 6.88 1.75
C GLU A 36 -13.81 6.01 0.53
N LYS A 37 -12.90 5.06 0.67
CA LYS A 37 -12.57 4.01 -0.31
C LYS A 37 -12.38 2.70 0.45
N SER A 38 -12.65 1.59 -0.20
CA SER A 38 -12.51 0.27 0.41
C SER A 38 -11.93 -0.74 -0.54
N GLU A 39 -11.24 -1.71 0.03
CA GLU A 39 -10.78 -2.94 -0.61
C GLU A 39 -11.45 -4.12 0.08
N ALA A 40 -12.05 -5.01 -0.69
CA ALA A 40 -12.79 -6.14 -0.16
C ALA A 40 -11.94 -7.41 -0.22
N ILE A 41 -11.79 -8.09 0.93
CA ILE A 41 -11.21 -9.42 0.98
C ILE A 41 -12.24 -10.40 0.42
N MET A 42 -11.92 -10.97 -0.73
CA MET A 42 -12.69 -12.08 -1.29
C MET A 42 -12.48 -13.33 -0.43
N PRO A 43 -13.44 -14.27 -0.38
CA PRO A 43 -13.29 -15.52 0.38
C PRO A 43 -11.99 -16.23 0.03
N PHE A 44 -11.15 -16.47 1.03
CA PHE A 44 -9.94 -17.27 0.92
C PHE A 44 -9.68 -18.05 2.21
N ALA A 45 -8.76 -19.00 2.14
CA ALA A 45 -8.40 -19.84 3.28
C ALA A 45 -6.95 -19.64 3.72
N VAL A 46 -6.75 -19.56 5.03
CA VAL A 46 -5.41 -19.55 5.66
C VAL A 46 -4.84 -20.95 5.58
N PRO A 47 -3.65 -21.14 4.96
CA PRO A 47 -2.99 -22.43 4.90
C PRO A 47 -2.62 -22.96 6.30
N ALA A 48 -2.75 -24.28 6.51
CA ALA A 48 -2.48 -24.91 7.81
C ALA A 48 -1.03 -24.75 8.31
N ASN A 49 -0.08 -24.52 7.41
CA ASN A 49 1.33 -24.33 7.75
C ASN A 49 1.72 -22.86 8.01
N SER A 50 0.75 -21.94 7.99
CA SER A 50 0.99 -20.52 8.25
C SER A 50 1.49 -20.27 9.66
N LYS A 51 2.36 -19.29 9.81
CA LYS A 51 2.98 -18.92 11.09
C LYS A 51 2.68 -17.47 11.44
N PRO A 52 2.75 -17.09 12.71
CA PRO A 52 2.68 -15.68 13.10
C PRO A 52 3.70 -14.84 12.32
N GLY A 53 3.24 -13.77 11.71
CA GLY A 53 4.00 -12.88 10.85
C GLY A 53 3.85 -13.14 9.34
N ASP A 54 3.36 -14.31 8.93
CA ASP A 54 3.13 -14.60 7.51
C ASP A 54 2.02 -13.70 6.95
N LYS A 55 2.27 -13.05 5.81
CA LYS A 55 1.22 -12.38 5.03
C LYS A 55 0.37 -13.45 4.35
N ILE A 56 -0.92 -13.48 4.68
CA ILE A 56 -1.90 -14.45 4.16
C ILE A 56 -2.80 -13.85 3.09
N TRP A 57 -2.84 -12.55 3.00
CA TRP A 57 -3.56 -11.81 1.97
C TRP A 57 -2.88 -10.45 1.74
N GLU A 58 -2.87 -10.04 0.50
CA GLU A 58 -2.41 -8.72 0.08
C GLU A 58 -3.27 -8.25 -1.09
N SER A 59 -3.63 -6.96 -1.11
CA SER A 59 -4.36 -6.38 -2.23
C SER A 59 -3.47 -6.24 -3.46
N ASP A 60 -4.07 -6.00 -4.61
CA ASP A 60 -3.35 -5.45 -5.78
C ASP A 60 -2.69 -4.11 -5.42
N ASP A 61 -1.78 -3.65 -6.28
CA ASP A 61 -1.14 -2.33 -6.13
C ASP A 61 -2.17 -1.21 -6.33
N ILE A 62 -2.41 -0.45 -5.28
CA ILE A 62 -3.42 0.60 -5.24
C ILE A 62 -2.72 1.94 -5.46
N LYS A 63 -3.05 2.61 -6.56
CA LYS A 63 -2.59 3.97 -6.86
C LYS A 63 -3.73 4.95 -6.59
N ILE A 64 -3.63 5.68 -5.48
CA ILE A 64 -4.69 6.59 -5.01
C ILE A 64 -4.31 8.03 -5.35
N PRO A 65 -5.01 8.70 -6.25
CA PRO A 65 -4.90 10.15 -6.36
C PRO A 65 -5.50 10.80 -5.12
N VAL A 66 -4.68 11.47 -4.33
CA VAL A 66 -5.08 12.18 -3.12
C VAL A 66 -5.00 13.68 -3.39
N TYR A 67 -6.08 14.38 -3.13
CA TYR A 67 -6.12 15.85 -3.09
C TYR A 67 -6.31 16.29 -1.66
N CYS A 68 -5.44 17.18 -1.15
CA CYS A 68 -5.62 17.76 0.17
C CYS A 68 -5.56 19.29 0.10
N ASP A 69 -6.35 19.95 0.95
CA ASP A 69 -6.32 21.37 1.18
C ASP A 69 -6.38 21.71 2.68
N ASN A 70 -5.89 22.89 3.04
CA ASN A 70 -5.93 23.40 4.40
C ASN A 70 -7.05 24.46 4.51
N ASN A 71 -8.29 23.99 4.57
CA ASN A 71 -9.46 24.85 4.74
C ASN A 71 -9.82 25.11 6.21
N THR A 72 -9.01 24.68 7.14
CA THR A 72 -9.26 24.88 8.56
C THR A 72 -8.99 26.32 8.97
N ASN A 73 -9.93 26.92 9.69
CA ASN A 73 -9.79 28.26 10.23
C ASN A 73 -9.03 28.22 11.54
N GLY A 74 -8.00 29.07 11.70
CA GLY A 74 -7.44 29.37 13.01
C GLY A 74 -5.94 29.28 13.18
N ASN A 75 -5.19 28.77 12.22
CA ASN A 75 -3.73 28.72 12.31
C ASN A 75 -3.06 29.41 11.10
N PHE A 76 -1.86 29.99 11.34
CA PHE A 76 -1.04 30.62 10.30
C PHE A 76 0.13 29.73 9.87
N GLU A 77 0.20 28.49 10.32
CA GLU A 77 1.29 27.59 10.00
C GLU A 77 0.89 26.62 8.90
N SER A 78 1.83 26.32 8.03
CA SER A 78 1.69 25.25 7.05
C SER A 78 1.62 23.89 7.75
N GLU A 79 1.03 22.91 7.08
CA GLU A 79 0.83 21.58 7.62
C GLU A 79 1.25 20.50 6.63
N HIS A 80 1.97 19.49 7.12
CA HIS A 80 2.30 18.29 6.34
C HIS A 80 1.13 17.33 6.30
N VAL A 81 0.94 16.70 5.15
CA VAL A 81 -0.02 15.61 4.97
C VAL A 81 0.62 14.30 5.44
N TYR A 82 -0.06 13.58 6.29
CA TYR A 82 0.33 12.25 6.77
C TYR A 82 -0.67 11.19 6.34
N ALA A 83 -0.15 10.01 6.03
CA ALA A 83 -0.94 8.79 5.99
C ALA A 83 -0.89 8.15 7.39
N TRP A 84 -2.00 8.19 8.11
CA TRP A 84 -2.14 7.61 9.45
C TRP A 84 -2.57 6.16 9.33
N VAL A 85 -1.71 5.24 9.76
CA VAL A 85 -2.01 3.81 9.82
C VAL A 85 -2.67 3.50 11.16
N ASN A 86 -3.72 2.67 11.14
CA ASN A 86 -4.53 2.37 12.32
C ASN A 86 -5.05 3.65 13.02
N PRO A 87 -5.79 4.49 12.29
CA PRO A 87 -6.22 5.80 12.84
C PRO A 87 -7.13 5.65 14.07
N TYR A 88 -7.81 4.52 14.23
CA TYR A 88 -8.72 4.21 15.34
C TYR A 88 -8.21 2.97 16.12
N PRO A 89 -7.12 3.11 16.91
CA PRO A 89 -6.59 1.99 17.69
C PRO A 89 -7.59 1.52 18.75
N GLY A 90 -7.71 0.26 18.94
CA GLY A 90 -8.61 -0.34 19.94
C GLY A 90 -9.51 -1.44 19.36
N ILE A 91 -9.74 -1.42 18.06
CA ILE A 91 -10.46 -2.50 17.37
C ILE A 91 -9.41 -3.38 16.70
N GLN A 92 -9.21 -4.58 17.20
CA GLN A 92 -8.23 -5.53 16.66
C GLN A 92 -8.81 -6.94 16.61
N ASP A 93 -8.38 -7.69 15.60
CA ASP A 93 -8.64 -9.10 15.53
C ASP A 93 -7.61 -9.88 16.37
N PRO A 94 -8.02 -10.91 17.16
CA PRO A 94 -7.08 -11.68 17.96
C PRO A 94 -6.10 -12.53 17.13
N TYR A 95 -6.48 -12.90 15.90
CA TYR A 95 -5.72 -13.83 15.06
C TYR A 95 -5.13 -13.18 13.83
N TYR A 96 -5.69 -12.04 13.38
CA TYR A 96 -5.24 -11.35 12.18
C TYR A 96 -4.66 -9.97 12.52
N GLN A 97 -3.54 -9.67 11.90
CA GLN A 97 -2.87 -8.37 11.94
C GLN A 97 -3.07 -7.68 10.59
N LEU A 98 -3.74 -6.52 10.61
CA LEU A 98 -3.88 -5.69 9.42
C LEU A 98 -2.66 -4.78 9.26
N GLY A 99 -2.43 -4.31 8.03
CA GLY A 99 -1.38 -3.36 7.75
C GLY A 99 -1.45 -2.81 6.33
N VAL A 100 -0.52 -1.93 6.03
CA VAL A 100 -0.35 -1.32 4.73
C VAL A 100 1.13 -1.33 4.34
N THR A 101 1.43 -1.74 3.11
CA THR A 101 2.70 -1.44 2.46
C THR A 101 2.52 -0.08 1.78
N TYR A 102 3.22 0.94 2.23
CA TYR A 102 3.16 2.30 1.69
C TYR A 102 4.51 2.65 1.08
N GLU A 103 4.54 3.01 -0.22
CA GLU A 103 5.77 3.27 -0.98
C GLU A 103 6.85 2.20 -0.74
N GLY A 104 6.45 0.91 -0.78
CA GLY A 104 7.34 -0.24 -0.62
C GLY A 104 7.72 -0.60 0.82
N VAL A 105 7.25 0.13 1.84
CA VAL A 105 7.56 -0.13 3.26
C VAL A 105 6.32 -0.64 4.01
N ASP A 106 6.48 -1.74 4.75
CA ASP A 106 5.40 -2.32 5.56
C ASP A 106 5.17 -1.56 6.87
N TYR A 107 3.92 -1.25 7.15
CA TYR A 107 3.45 -0.65 8.39
C TYR A 107 2.29 -1.47 8.97
N ASP A 108 2.55 -2.17 10.05
CA ASP A 108 1.52 -2.93 10.76
C ASP A 108 0.56 -2.00 11.52
N ALA A 109 -0.74 -2.29 11.45
CA ALA A 109 -1.75 -1.68 12.29
C ALA A 109 -1.61 -2.23 13.72
N SER A 110 -0.66 -1.71 14.47
CA SER A 110 -0.37 -2.11 15.86
C SER A 110 -1.36 -1.46 16.85
N LEU A 111 -1.11 -1.64 18.15
CA LEU A 111 -1.93 -1.05 19.22
C LEU A 111 -1.92 0.50 19.23
N GLY A 112 -0.98 1.14 18.54
CA GLY A 112 -0.86 2.59 18.43
C GLY A 112 -1.11 3.10 17.02
N LYS A 113 -1.40 4.38 16.89
CA LYS A 113 -1.44 5.09 15.61
C LYS A 113 0.00 5.28 15.13
N SER A 114 0.27 4.92 13.88
CA SER A 114 1.52 5.26 13.18
C SER A 114 1.23 6.28 12.09
N ARG A 115 2.13 7.24 11.88
CA ARG A 115 1.99 8.22 10.81
C ARG A 115 3.17 8.16 9.86
N ILE A 116 2.89 8.23 8.58
CA ILE A 116 3.86 8.25 7.50
C ILE A 116 3.81 9.64 6.87
N ASP A 117 4.92 10.36 6.82
CA ASP A 117 4.99 11.64 6.13
C ASP A 117 4.94 11.39 4.62
N THR A 118 3.96 11.99 3.95
CA THR A 118 3.81 11.88 2.49
C THR A 118 4.73 12.83 1.74
N ASN A 119 5.55 13.63 2.46
CA ASN A 119 6.36 14.73 1.94
C ASN A 119 5.54 15.81 1.20
N GLN A 120 4.25 15.89 1.48
CA GLN A 120 3.38 16.94 0.96
C GLN A 120 3.11 17.96 2.06
N CYS A 121 3.27 19.23 1.73
CA CYS A 121 3.03 20.34 2.65
C CYS A 121 2.04 21.32 2.02
N ILE A 122 1.11 21.84 2.84
CA ILE A 122 0.05 22.75 2.43
C ILE A 122 0.08 24.00 3.31
N ASP A 123 0.10 25.16 2.69
CA ASP A 123 0.11 26.43 3.39
C ASP A 123 -1.26 26.76 4.00
N SER A 124 -1.24 27.45 5.14
CA SER A 124 -2.48 27.86 5.80
C SER A 124 -3.26 28.86 4.92
N LYS A 125 -4.57 28.65 4.83
CA LYS A 125 -5.50 29.58 4.19
C LYS A 125 -5.44 30.98 4.81
N ASN A 126 -5.10 31.10 6.08
CA ASN A 126 -5.03 32.39 6.78
C ASN A 126 -3.81 33.23 6.38
N ILE A 127 -2.76 32.60 5.83
CA ILE A 127 -1.59 33.33 5.29
C ILE A 127 -1.88 33.87 3.88
N ASP A 128 -2.75 33.25 3.13
CA ASP A 128 -3.05 33.57 1.73
C ASP A 128 -3.67 34.98 1.53
N ILE A 129 -4.17 35.58 2.59
CA ILE A 129 -4.71 36.94 2.54
C ILE A 129 -3.64 38.05 2.61
N TYR A 130 -2.37 37.68 2.91
CA TYR A 130 -1.26 38.62 3.03
C TYR A 130 -0.42 38.66 1.76
N THR A 131 0.11 39.86 1.44
CA THR A 131 1.07 39.98 0.32
C THR A 131 2.43 39.40 0.72
N PRO A 132 3.28 39.02 -0.26
CA PRO A 132 4.64 38.58 0.03
C PRO A 132 5.43 39.53 0.91
N GLU A 133 5.32 40.82 0.67
CA GLU A 133 6.01 41.91 1.43
C GLU A 133 5.53 41.93 2.89
N GLN A 134 4.22 41.72 3.13
CA GLN A 134 3.66 41.66 4.48
C GLN A 134 4.16 40.42 5.22
N ILE A 135 4.22 39.27 4.55
CA ILE A 135 4.74 38.01 5.12
C ILE A 135 6.21 38.17 5.52
N ILE A 136 7.03 38.82 4.67
CA ILE A 136 8.43 39.12 4.97
C ILE A 136 8.55 40.07 6.15
N ALA A 137 7.78 41.16 6.15
CA ALA A 137 7.80 42.15 7.23
C ALA A 137 7.40 41.55 8.60
N MET A 138 6.52 40.54 8.61
CA MET A 138 6.12 39.81 9.81
C MET A 138 7.08 38.68 10.22
N GLY A 139 8.08 38.35 9.38
CA GLY A 139 9.00 37.24 9.62
C GLY A 139 8.34 35.87 9.54
N TRP A 140 7.29 35.70 8.73
CA TRP A 140 6.48 34.49 8.65
C TRP A 140 6.90 33.52 7.54
N GLN A 141 8.07 33.73 6.89
CA GLN A 141 8.56 32.85 5.85
C GLN A 141 8.70 31.39 6.31
N ASN A 142 9.10 31.20 7.57
CA ASN A 142 9.23 29.88 8.20
C ASN A 142 7.89 29.18 8.47
N LYS A 143 6.77 29.88 8.28
CA LYS A 143 5.41 29.30 8.38
C LYS A 143 4.90 28.76 7.06
N LEU A 144 5.66 28.93 5.99
CA LEU A 144 5.33 28.46 4.64
C LEU A 144 6.05 27.17 4.32
N CYS A 145 5.40 26.32 3.52
CA CYS A 145 5.97 25.08 3.01
C CYS A 145 7.26 25.30 2.21
N SER A 146 7.29 26.33 1.37
CA SER A 146 8.44 26.69 0.53
C SER A 146 9.48 27.54 1.25
N GLY A 147 9.08 28.24 2.33
CA GLY A 147 9.86 29.33 2.92
C GLY A 147 9.89 30.59 2.06
N ASP A 148 9.32 30.56 0.84
CA ASP A 148 9.25 31.67 -0.10
C ASP A 148 7.81 32.18 -0.20
N PRO A 149 7.53 33.44 0.21
CA PRO A 149 6.17 33.97 0.19
C PRO A 149 5.61 34.23 -1.21
N THR A 150 6.44 34.11 -2.26
CA THR A 150 5.97 34.16 -3.66
C THR A 150 5.44 32.81 -4.16
N VAL A 151 5.70 31.72 -3.41
CA VAL A 151 5.34 30.34 -3.77
C VAL A 151 4.40 29.77 -2.73
N MET A 152 3.09 29.94 -2.93
CA MET A 152 2.05 29.44 -2.03
C MET A 152 1.48 28.11 -2.49
N HIS A 153 1.42 27.15 -1.56
CA HIS A 153 0.86 25.82 -1.78
C HIS A 153 -0.51 25.66 -1.10
N LYS A 154 -1.58 26.18 -1.72
CA LYS A 154 -2.94 26.19 -1.16
C LYS A 154 -3.56 24.78 -1.10
N SER A 155 -3.11 23.89 -1.95
CA SER A 155 -3.51 22.48 -2.01
C SER A 155 -2.40 21.64 -2.61
N ARG A 156 -2.50 20.35 -2.43
CA ARG A 156 -1.63 19.36 -3.06
C ARG A 156 -2.45 18.24 -3.67
N THR A 157 -2.02 17.81 -4.85
CA THR A 157 -2.48 16.57 -5.47
C THR A 157 -1.28 15.68 -5.67
N PHE A 158 -1.36 14.46 -5.19
CA PHE A 158 -0.30 13.46 -5.32
C PHE A 158 -0.92 12.07 -5.48
N VAL A 159 -0.12 11.10 -5.90
CA VAL A 159 -0.53 9.70 -5.97
C VAL A 159 0.15 8.96 -4.82
N ALA A 160 -0.65 8.40 -3.91
CA ALA A 160 -0.17 7.47 -2.90
C ALA A 160 -0.20 6.05 -3.48
N ARG A 161 0.93 5.35 -3.42
CA ARG A 161 1.03 3.95 -3.84
C ARG A 161 1.05 3.07 -2.61
N MET A 162 0.08 2.16 -2.51
CA MET A 162 -0.01 1.27 -1.36
C MET A 162 -0.62 -0.08 -1.71
N ARG A 163 -0.39 -1.07 -0.84
CA ARG A 163 -1.09 -2.35 -0.79
C ARG A 163 -1.55 -2.59 0.64
N LEU A 164 -2.76 -3.08 0.78
CA LEU A 164 -3.28 -3.51 2.07
C LEU A 164 -2.92 -4.97 2.28
N TYR A 165 -2.66 -5.38 3.52
CA TYR A 165 -2.35 -6.78 3.81
C TYR A 165 -2.96 -7.26 5.13
N VAL A 166 -3.09 -8.58 5.21
CA VAL A 166 -3.43 -9.30 6.43
C VAL A 166 -2.29 -10.28 6.75
N LYS A 167 -1.75 -10.20 7.96
CA LYS A 167 -0.78 -11.16 8.51
C LYS A 167 -1.45 -12.06 9.54
N VAL A 168 -0.92 -13.26 9.73
CA VAL A 168 -1.25 -14.10 10.87
C VAL A 168 -0.64 -13.49 12.13
N ARG A 169 -1.44 -13.18 13.13
CA ARG A 169 -0.98 -12.81 14.48
C ARG A 169 -0.82 -14.05 15.36
N ALA A 170 -1.79 -14.94 15.31
CA ALA A 170 -1.79 -16.27 15.88
C ALA A 170 -2.64 -17.16 14.99
N MET A 171 -2.36 -18.47 14.93
CA MET A 171 -3.20 -19.38 14.16
C MET A 171 -4.62 -19.40 14.74
N PRO A 172 -5.63 -19.07 13.91
CA PRO A 172 -7.02 -19.13 14.35
C PRO A 172 -7.47 -20.59 14.50
N PRO A 173 -8.45 -20.87 15.39
CA PRO A 173 -9.15 -22.14 15.38
C PRO A 173 -9.83 -22.41 14.04
N HIS A 174 -10.05 -23.68 13.71
CA HIS A 174 -10.62 -24.11 12.42
C HIS A 174 -11.96 -23.43 12.07
N ASP A 175 -12.79 -23.22 13.08
CA ASP A 175 -14.12 -22.62 12.95
C ASP A 175 -14.14 -21.10 13.20
N TYR A 176 -12.96 -20.47 13.32
CA TYR A 176 -12.86 -19.05 13.59
C TYR A 176 -13.38 -18.21 12.42
N GLN A 177 -14.18 -17.22 12.76
CA GLN A 177 -14.61 -16.16 11.86
C GLN A 177 -14.37 -14.82 12.52
N SER A 178 -13.68 -13.92 11.81
CA SER A 178 -13.45 -12.55 12.30
C SER A 178 -14.78 -11.83 12.53
N LYS A 179 -14.82 -11.02 13.57
CA LYS A 179 -15.94 -10.10 13.84
C LYS A 179 -15.74 -8.73 13.19
N LEU A 180 -14.58 -8.48 12.60
CA LEU A 180 -14.30 -7.24 11.89
C LEU A 180 -14.78 -7.38 10.45
N SER A 181 -15.88 -6.69 10.13
CA SER A 181 -16.41 -6.63 8.77
C SER A 181 -15.94 -5.42 7.99
N ASP A 182 -15.53 -4.36 8.72
CA ASP A 182 -15.04 -3.10 8.16
C ASP A 182 -13.97 -2.51 9.10
N TYR A 183 -12.84 -2.09 8.54
CA TYR A 183 -11.73 -1.53 9.30
C TYR A 183 -11.00 -0.46 8.51
N ILE A 184 -10.86 0.75 9.09
CA ILE A 184 -10.09 1.84 8.49
C ILE A 184 -8.60 1.57 8.73
N VAL A 185 -7.87 1.21 7.66
CA VAL A 185 -6.43 0.92 7.74
C VAL A 185 -5.61 2.20 7.64
N VAL A 186 -6.00 3.12 6.75
CA VAL A 186 -5.29 4.38 6.51
C VAL A 186 -6.27 5.54 6.47
N GLN A 187 -5.88 6.67 7.07
CA GLN A 187 -6.54 7.97 6.90
C GLN A 187 -5.50 9.02 6.53
N PHE A 188 -5.78 9.82 5.51
CA PHE A 188 -4.96 10.97 5.16
C PHE A 188 -5.43 12.19 5.96
N ASP A 189 -4.49 12.77 6.74
CA ASP A 189 -4.80 13.88 7.65
C ASP A 189 -3.54 14.71 7.93
N GLY A 190 -3.67 15.78 8.70
CA GLY A 190 -2.57 16.62 9.15
C GLY A 190 -1.69 16.01 10.25
N ALA A 191 -0.66 16.74 10.64
CA ALA A 191 0.34 16.30 11.63
C ALA A 191 -0.19 16.22 13.07
N GLY A 192 -1.21 17.01 13.39
CA GLY A 192 -1.65 17.21 14.76
C GLY A 192 -2.35 16.00 15.38
N SER A 193 -3.22 15.35 14.65
CA SER A 193 -4.00 14.18 15.06
C SER A 193 -4.86 13.70 13.90
N VAL A 194 -5.41 12.51 14.05
CA VAL A 194 -6.52 12.02 13.22
C VAL A 194 -7.79 12.77 13.61
N ASN A 195 -8.48 13.32 12.63
CA ASN A 195 -9.79 13.91 12.87
C ASN A 195 -10.84 12.78 12.97
N GLU A 196 -11.36 12.61 14.18
CA GLU A 196 -12.34 11.56 14.50
C GLU A 196 -13.79 12.00 14.31
N ASP A 197 -14.03 13.24 13.87
CA ASP A 197 -15.39 13.73 13.59
C ASP A 197 -15.96 12.94 12.39
N PRO A 198 -17.16 12.34 12.52
CA PRO A 198 -17.80 11.61 11.43
C PRO A 198 -18.07 12.45 10.19
N THR A 199 -18.15 13.78 10.34
CA THR A 199 -18.36 14.73 9.24
C THR A 199 -17.06 15.26 8.63
N ALA A 200 -15.91 14.83 9.18
CA ALA A 200 -14.58 15.24 8.73
C ALA A 200 -14.32 14.78 7.29
N LYS A 201 -13.70 15.66 6.53
CA LYS A 201 -13.39 15.43 5.11
C LYS A 201 -11.97 14.91 4.97
N ASN A 202 -11.69 13.76 5.57
CA ASN A 202 -10.40 13.09 5.54
C ASN A 202 -10.55 11.77 4.79
N LEU A 203 -9.77 11.59 3.72
CA LEU A 203 -9.82 10.37 2.93
C LEU A 203 -9.43 9.16 3.79
N LYS A 204 -10.37 8.25 3.97
CA LYS A 204 -10.22 6.99 4.69
C LYS A 204 -10.17 5.83 3.71
N TYR A 205 -9.29 4.89 3.98
CA TYR A 205 -9.19 3.66 3.20
C TYR A 205 -9.45 2.45 4.10
N HIS A 206 -10.44 1.67 3.71
CA HIS A 206 -10.97 0.55 4.48
C HIS A 206 -10.53 -0.79 3.92
N ILE A 207 -10.39 -1.77 4.79
CA ILE A 207 -10.46 -3.20 4.48
C ILE A 207 -11.83 -3.71 4.92
N THR A 208 -12.49 -4.45 4.04
CA THR A 208 -13.76 -5.13 4.35
C THR A 208 -13.62 -6.63 4.10
N GLY A 209 -14.52 -7.44 4.67
CA GLY A 209 -14.58 -8.87 4.35
C GLY A 209 -13.62 -9.76 5.14
N LEU A 210 -13.07 -9.31 6.29
CA LEU A 210 -12.24 -10.18 7.14
C LEU A 210 -13.01 -11.42 7.61
N GLU A 211 -14.32 -11.34 7.73
CA GLU A 211 -15.20 -12.47 8.04
C GLU A 211 -15.24 -13.54 6.95
N ASN A 212 -14.71 -13.25 5.77
CA ASN A 212 -14.62 -14.19 4.65
C ASN A 212 -13.39 -15.12 4.75
N ILE A 213 -12.45 -14.82 5.66
CA ILE A 213 -11.25 -15.63 5.87
C ILE A 213 -11.65 -16.94 6.57
N ARG A 214 -11.19 -18.06 6.03
CA ARG A 214 -11.40 -19.41 6.58
C ARG A 214 -10.05 -20.05 6.89
N VAL A 215 -10.05 -21.03 7.75
CA VAL A 215 -8.87 -21.87 8.02
C VAL A 215 -8.97 -23.12 7.14
N LEU A 216 -7.87 -23.44 6.46
CA LEU A 216 -7.78 -24.63 5.60
C LEU A 216 -6.77 -25.60 6.20
N ASP A 217 -7.11 -26.89 6.25
CA ASP A 217 -6.21 -27.96 6.72
C ASP A 217 -5.13 -28.32 5.67
N CYS A 218 -5.10 -27.61 4.55
CA CYS A 218 -4.17 -27.80 3.45
C CYS A 218 -3.13 -26.69 3.40
N SER A 219 -1.96 -27.02 2.82
CA SER A 219 -0.91 -26.05 2.48
C SER A 219 -0.24 -26.44 1.17
N VAL A 220 0.50 -25.51 0.58
CA VAL A 220 1.33 -25.73 -0.59
C VAL A 220 2.76 -25.28 -0.35
N ASN A 221 3.70 -25.97 -0.99
CA ASN A 221 5.10 -25.56 -1.06
C ASN A 221 5.44 -25.16 -2.49
N PHE A 222 6.23 -24.11 -2.64
CA PHE A 222 6.68 -23.62 -3.95
C PHE A 222 8.14 -23.96 -4.17
N ALA A 223 8.48 -24.33 -5.39
CA ALA A 223 9.84 -24.49 -5.86
C ALA A 223 9.98 -23.77 -7.20
N ILE A 224 11.08 -23.03 -7.38
CA ILE A 224 11.39 -22.33 -8.63
C ILE A 224 12.58 -23.03 -9.29
N SER A 225 12.50 -23.24 -10.58
CA SER A 225 13.60 -23.77 -11.40
C SER A 225 14.01 -22.74 -12.45
N PRO A 226 15.30 -22.39 -12.54
CA PRO A 226 16.44 -22.99 -11.83
C PRO A 226 16.45 -22.70 -10.32
N GLU A 227 17.06 -23.60 -9.53
CA GLU A 227 17.15 -23.48 -8.06
C GLU A 227 17.87 -22.20 -7.59
N THR A 228 18.72 -21.64 -8.45
CA THR A 228 19.36 -20.34 -8.20
C THR A 228 18.38 -19.18 -8.17
N GLN A 229 17.17 -19.40 -8.69
CA GLN A 229 16.13 -18.36 -8.87
C GLN A 229 16.60 -17.20 -9.76
N VAL A 230 17.60 -17.45 -10.61
CA VAL A 230 18.16 -16.45 -11.54
C VAL A 230 17.82 -16.86 -12.97
N VAL A 231 17.17 -15.96 -13.68
CA VAL A 231 16.95 -16.08 -15.12
C VAL A 231 18.05 -15.30 -15.83
N ASP A 232 19.06 -16.02 -16.31
CA ASP A 232 20.26 -15.44 -16.93
C ASP A 232 20.09 -15.33 -18.45
N PHE A 233 20.10 -14.10 -18.98
CA PHE A 233 20.08 -13.82 -20.41
C PHE A 233 21.45 -13.85 -21.06
N GLY A 234 22.52 -14.04 -20.27
CA GLY A 234 23.89 -14.07 -20.76
C GLY A 234 24.38 -12.72 -21.31
N ARG A 235 25.35 -12.79 -22.21
CA ARG A 235 25.93 -11.61 -22.85
C ARG A 235 25.40 -11.50 -24.29
N PHE A 236 24.96 -10.30 -24.66
CA PHE A 236 24.51 -9.98 -26.01
C PHE A 236 24.99 -8.58 -26.42
N ASN A 237 24.96 -8.32 -27.73
CA ASN A 237 25.30 -7.00 -28.24
C ASN A 237 24.06 -6.14 -28.50
N VAL A 238 24.25 -4.83 -28.58
CA VAL A 238 23.16 -3.83 -28.76
C VAL A 238 22.39 -4.06 -30.06
N LEU A 239 23.04 -4.56 -31.13
CA LEU A 239 22.37 -4.79 -32.41
C LEU A 239 21.43 -5.98 -32.35
N ASP A 240 21.80 -7.00 -31.58
CA ASP A 240 20.97 -8.19 -31.43
C ASP A 240 19.69 -7.86 -30.66
N ILE A 241 19.79 -7.20 -29.49
CA ILE A 241 18.62 -6.87 -28.69
C ILE A 241 17.70 -5.82 -29.32
N ARG A 242 18.21 -5.01 -30.23
CA ARG A 242 17.38 -4.09 -31.03
C ARG A 242 16.55 -4.80 -32.11
N ARG A 243 17.01 -5.95 -32.58
CA ARG A 243 16.38 -6.69 -33.69
C ARG A 243 15.55 -7.88 -33.21
N HIS A 244 15.93 -8.45 -32.08
CA HIS A 244 15.37 -9.71 -31.59
C HIS A 244 15.08 -9.57 -30.09
N THR A 245 13.97 -10.14 -29.66
CA THR A 245 13.67 -10.36 -28.25
C THR A 245 14.50 -11.54 -27.75
N MET A 246 15.14 -11.41 -26.61
CA MET A 246 15.82 -12.51 -25.90
C MET A 246 14.82 -13.18 -24.97
N SER A 247 14.78 -14.51 -24.99
CA SER A 247 13.81 -15.26 -24.18
C SER A 247 14.50 -16.33 -23.36
N GLN A 248 14.08 -16.47 -22.11
CA GLN A 248 14.54 -17.51 -21.19
C GLN A 248 13.35 -18.09 -20.45
N GLN A 249 13.36 -19.39 -20.22
CA GLN A 249 12.28 -20.06 -19.50
C GLN A 249 12.66 -20.34 -18.06
N PHE A 250 11.67 -20.29 -17.19
CA PHE A 250 11.74 -20.75 -15.81
C PHE A 250 10.44 -21.45 -15.44
N LYS A 251 10.47 -22.26 -14.39
CA LYS A 251 9.33 -23.06 -13.96
C LYS A 251 9.03 -22.81 -12.49
N ILE A 252 7.75 -22.77 -12.15
CA ILE A 252 7.28 -22.79 -10.77
C ILE A 252 6.50 -24.08 -10.55
N THR A 253 6.93 -24.86 -9.58
CA THR A 253 6.29 -26.09 -9.15
C THR A 253 5.64 -25.87 -7.80
N THR A 254 4.37 -26.20 -7.68
CA THR A 254 3.62 -26.13 -6.43
C THR A 254 3.20 -27.54 -6.02
N THR A 255 3.53 -27.91 -4.78
CA THR A 255 3.21 -29.21 -4.23
C THR A 255 2.24 -29.06 -3.08
N LYS A 256 1.06 -29.70 -3.16
CA LYS A 256 0.07 -29.80 -2.10
C LYS A 256 0.62 -30.64 -0.96
N SER A 257 0.47 -30.17 0.28
CA SER A 257 0.85 -30.98 1.44
C SER A 257 0.00 -32.24 1.54
N GLN A 258 0.66 -33.35 1.75
CA GLN A 258 -0.01 -34.63 2.00
C GLN A 258 -0.19 -34.81 3.51
N ASN A 259 -1.34 -34.43 4.05
CA ASN A 259 -1.77 -34.81 5.37
C ASN A 259 -3.19 -35.39 5.28
N ASP A 260 -3.57 -36.22 6.23
CA ASP A 260 -4.85 -36.92 6.25
C ASP A 260 -6.06 -36.00 6.33
N GLN A 261 -5.85 -34.71 6.62
CA GLN A 261 -6.90 -33.71 6.75
C GLN A 261 -7.06 -32.87 5.47
N CYS A 262 -6.09 -32.90 4.55
CA CYS A 262 -6.15 -32.14 3.30
C CYS A 262 -6.88 -32.92 2.19
N THR A 263 -8.17 -33.09 2.34
CA THR A 263 -9.00 -33.86 1.39
C THR A 263 -9.71 -32.98 0.36
N ASP A 264 -9.90 -31.70 0.65
CA ASP A 264 -10.67 -30.79 -0.19
C ASP A 264 -9.83 -30.17 -1.30
N GLY A 265 -10.52 -29.79 -2.39
CA GLY A 265 -9.95 -28.95 -3.42
C GLY A 265 -9.87 -27.49 -2.98
N PHE A 266 -8.87 -26.78 -3.50
CA PHE A 266 -8.71 -25.34 -3.26
C PHE A 266 -7.94 -24.67 -4.40
N LYS A 267 -8.16 -23.37 -4.54
CA LYS A 267 -7.47 -22.55 -5.54
C LYS A 267 -6.32 -21.77 -4.92
N VAL A 268 -5.27 -21.63 -5.70
CA VAL A 268 -4.11 -20.79 -5.39
C VAL A 268 -4.08 -19.63 -6.36
N SER A 269 -4.00 -18.42 -5.83
CA SER A 269 -3.74 -17.21 -6.62
C SER A 269 -2.31 -16.74 -6.39
N SER A 270 -1.69 -16.19 -7.41
CA SER A 270 -0.34 -15.63 -7.34
C SER A 270 -0.23 -14.33 -8.10
N SER A 271 0.80 -13.56 -7.81
CA SER A 271 1.18 -12.40 -8.59
C SER A 271 2.69 -12.35 -8.78
N PHE A 272 3.14 -11.72 -9.86
CA PHE A 272 4.52 -11.30 -10.02
C PHE A 272 4.63 -9.84 -9.58
N TYR A 273 5.33 -9.59 -8.49
CA TYR A 273 5.47 -8.29 -7.90
C TYR A 273 6.83 -7.66 -8.18
N THR A 274 6.85 -6.37 -8.48
CA THR A 274 8.06 -5.57 -8.65
C THR A 274 7.83 -4.13 -8.21
N ASP A 275 8.87 -3.48 -7.69
CA ASP A 275 8.90 -2.04 -7.40
C ASP A 275 9.40 -1.21 -8.59
N GLU A 276 9.83 -1.87 -9.68
CA GLU A 276 10.30 -1.21 -10.89
C GLU A 276 9.18 -0.43 -11.61
N THR A 277 9.56 0.50 -12.46
CA THR A 277 8.60 1.25 -13.27
C THR A 277 7.91 0.34 -14.28
N LEU A 278 6.59 0.27 -14.21
CA LEU A 278 5.76 -0.51 -15.14
C LEU A 278 5.31 0.33 -16.32
N ILE A 279 5.25 -0.31 -17.48
CA ILE A 279 4.77 0.22 -18.77
C ILE A 279 3.89 -0.81 -19.47
N ASP A 280 3.32 -0.46 -20.64
CA ASP A 280 2.49 -1.36 -21.45
C ASP A 280 1.29 -1.92 -20.65
N GLU A 281 0.57 -1.09 -19.92
CA GLU A 281 -0.55 -1.48 -19.05
C GLU A 281 -0.12 -2.47 -17.94
N ASP A 282 1.01 -2.18 -17.31
CA ASP A 282 1.64 -2.98 -16.26
C ASP A 282 2.09 -4.41 -16.72
N LYS A 283 2.25 -4.63 -18.04
CA LYS A 283 2.68 -5.91 -18.61
C LYS A 283 4.19 -5.96 -18.91
N SER A 284 4.89 -4.87 -18.76
CA SER A 284 6.34 -4.78 -18.92
C SER A 284 6.94 -3.95 -17.82
N LEU A 285 8.10 -4.32 -17.29
CA LEU A 285 8.88 -3.51 -16.37
C LEU A 285 10.10 -2.92 -17.07
N LEU A 286 10.44 -1.68 -16.74
CA LEU A 286 11.66 -1.04 -17.21
C LEU A 286 12.84 -1.55 -16.38
N ILE A 287 13.81 -2.15 -17.06
CA ILE A 287 15.13 -2.39 -16.50
C ILE A 287 16.01 -1.21 -16.91
N GLY A 288 17.01 -0.86 -16.18
CA GLY A 288 18.01 0.11 -16.60
C GLY A 288 18.57 -0.17 -18.02
N ASN A 289 19.41 0.71 -18.51
CA ASN A 289 20.10 0.53 -19.80
C ASN A 289 19.19 0.55 -21.05
N GLY A 290 17.97 1.09 -20.97
CA GLY A 290 17.06 1.18 -22.11
C GLY A 290 16.40 -0.16 -22.48
N LEU A 291 16.35 -1.09 -21.55
CA LEU A 291 15.74 -2.41 -21.71
C LEU A 291 14.40 -2.50 -20.96
N LYS A 292 13.54 -3.41 -21.41
CA LYS A 292 12.32 -3.80 -20.72
C LYS A 292 12.17 -5.31 -20.65
N LEU A 293 11.58 -5.80 -19.58
CA LEU A 293 11.27 -7.21 -19.35
C LEU A 293 9.76 -7.41 -19.30
N ARG A 294 9.27 -8.51 -19.86
CA ARG A 294 7.91 -9.02 -19.66
C ARG A 294 7.94 -10.51 -19.34
N LEU A 295 6.92 -10.98 -18.66
CA LEU A 295 6.72 -12.40 -18.38
C LEU A 295 5.53 -12.90 -19.19
N LEU A 296 5.69 -14.05 -19.83
CA LEU A 296 4.64 -14.71 -20.60
C LEU A 296 4.26 -16.02 -19.91
N ASP A 297 2.99 -16.37 -20.03
CA ASP A 297 2.49 -17.69 -19.66
C ASP A 297 2.77 -18.74 -20.78
N GLU A 298 2.29 -19.96 -20.57
CA GLU A 298 2.44 -21.07 -21.51
C GLU A 298 1.76 -20.83 -22.87
N ASN A 299 0.79 -19.92 -22.92
CA ASN A 299 0.09 -19.51 -24.13
C ASN A 299 0.70 -18.28 -24.79
N ALA A 300 1.89 -17.87 -24.35
CA ALA A 300 2.57 -16.64 -24.76
C ALA A 300 1.76 -15.35 -24.46
N SER A 301 0.87 -15.40 -23.49
CA SER A 301 0.11 -14.23 -23.03
C SER A 301 0.90 -13.49 -21.95
N PRO A 302 1.03 -12.15 -22.04
CA PRO A 302 1.79 -11.39 -21.06
C PRO A 302 1.07 -11.29 -19.73
N TYR A 303 1.80 -11.51 -18.63
CA TYR A 303 1.33 -11.27 -17.29
C TYR A 303 1.22 -9.77 -17.01
N THR A 304 0.24 -9.41 -16.19
CA THR A 304 0.14 -8.08 -15.58
C THR A 304 0.85 -8.14 -14.22
N PHE A 305 1.90 -7.34 -14.05
CA PHE A 305 2.63 -7.26 -12.77
C PHE A 305 1.76 -6.64 -11.69
N ASN A 306 2.09 -6.95 -10.43
CA ASN A 306 1.46 -6.39 -9.23
C ASN A 306 -0.05 -6.66 -9.15
N LYS A 307 -0.52 -7.71 -9.83
CA LYS A 307 -1.92 -8.12 -9.85
C LYS A 307 -2.07 -9.62 -9.63
N TYR A 308 -2.96 -10.00 -8.73
CA TYR A 308 -3.27 -11.41 -8.49
C TYR A 308 -4.07 -12.03 -9.63
N SER A 309 -3.72 -13.25 -9.98
CA SER A 309 -4.44 -14.10 -10.92
C SER A 309 -4.49 -15.53 -10.42
N GLU A 310 -5.45 -16.32 -10.87
CA GLU A 310 -5.52 -17.73 -10.54
C GLU A 310 -4.29 -18.46 -11.11
N TYR A 311 -3.55 -19.11 -10.22
CA TYR A 311 -2.35 -19.86 -10.55
C TYR A 311 -2.65 -21.34 -10.75
N ALA A 312 -3.32 -21.97 -9.77
CA ALA A 312 -3.63 -23.39 -9.77
C ALA A 312 -4.99 -23.68 -9.12
N ASP A 313 -5.67 -24.70 -9.62
CA ASP A 313 -6.86 -25.28 -9.02
C ASP A 313 -6.53 -26.73 -8.60
N PHE A 314 -6.31 -26.91 -7.29
CA PHE A 314 -6.00 -28.23 -6.71
C PHE A 314 -7.29 -28.97 -6.44
N THR A 315 -7.50 -30.06 -7.14
CA THR A 315 -8.54 -31.04 -6.78
C THR A 315 -8.07 -31.95 -5.65
N SER A 316 -8.94 -32.86 -5.16
CA SER A 316 -8.56 -33.85 -4.15
C SER A 316 -7.33 -34.65 -4.56
N ASP A 317 -7.22 -35.01 -5.85
CA ASP A 317 -6.23 -35.94 -6.38
C ASP A 317 -4.99 -35.26 -6.97
N LEU A 318 -5.06 -33.95 -7.24
CA LEU A 318 -3.93 -33.20 -7.81
C LEU A 318 -2.97 -32.81 -6.69
N LEU A 319 -1.78 -33.43 -6.69
CA LEU A 319 -0.76 -33.19 -5.66
C LEU A 319 0.32 -32.18 -6.11
N VAL A 320 0.57 -32.09 -7.39
CA VAL A 320 1.64 -31.25 -7.95
C VAL A 320 1.08 -30.48 -9.14
N TYR A 321 1.34 -29.19 -9.15
CA TYR A 321 1.02 -28.31 -10.27
C TYR A 321 2.30 -27.59 -10.74
N GLU A 322 2.58 -27.66 -12.02
CA GLU A 322 3.76 -27.01 -12.63
C GLU A 322 3.30 -26.00 -13.68
N LYS A 323 3.93 -24.86 -13.71
CA LYS A 323 3.71 -23.84 -14.74
C LYS A 323 5.04 -23.30 -15.24
N THR A 324 5.18 -23.28 -16.57
CA THR A 324 6.36 -22.75 -17.24
C THR A 324 6.08 -21.31 -17.67
N TYR A 325 7.03 -20.45 -17.39
CA TYR A 325 6.99 -19.04 -17.77
C TYR A 325 8.14 -18.72 -18.71
N THR A 326 7.93 -17.73 -19.56
CA THR A 326 8.98 -17.18 -20.42
C THR A 326 9.24 -15.73 -20.02
N ALA A 327 10.46 -15.45 -19.60
CA ALA A 327 10.93 -14.10 -19.42
C ALA A 327 11.47 -13.59 -20.77
N GLU A 328 10.96 -12.47 -21.26
CA GLU A 328 11.37 -11.84 -22.51
C GLU A 328 12.00 -10.49 -22.26
N LEU A 329 13.23 -10.31 -22.73
CA LEU A 329 13.99 -9.08 -22.69
C LEU A 329 14.00 -8.43 -24.05
N SER A 330 13.69 -7.14 -24.13
CA SER A 330 13.69 -6.37 -25.38
C SER A 330 14.12 -4.92 -25.14
N SER A 331 14.46 -4.21 -26.22
CA SER A 331 14.73 -2.77 -26.14
C SER A 331 13.46 -1.97 -25.91
N THR A 332 13.57 -0.88 -25.13
CA THR A 332 12.48 0.07 -24.96
C THR A 332 12.44 1.02 -26.16
N PRO A 333 11.31 1.13 -26.88
CA PRO A 333 11.20 2.01 -28.04
C PRO A 333 11.53 3.46 -27.69
N GLY A 334 12.36 4.09 -28.53
CA GLY A 334 12.73 5.49 -28.35
C GLY A 334 13.77 5.78 -27.25
N THR A 335 14.23 4.74 -26.55
CA THR A 335 15.24 4.88 -25.47
C THR A 335 16.61 4.39 -25.99
N PRO A 336 17.70 5.13 -25.78
CA PRO A 336 19.05 4.64 -26.05
C PRO A 336 19.35 3.41 -25.21
N ILE A 337 20.10 2.45 -25.77
CA ILE A 337 20.59 1.30 -25.02
C ILE A 337 22.00 1.61 -24.56
N ASP A 338 22.19 1.62 -23.25
CA ASP A 338 23.50 1.82 -22.63
C ASP A 338 24.17 0.44 -22.40
N VAL A 339 25.49 0.41 -22.66
CA VAL A 339 26.29 -0.82 -22.45
C VAL A 339 26.67 -0.93 -20.98
N GLY A 340 26.35 -2.04 -20.35
CA GLY A 340 26.68 -2.30 -18.96
C GLY A 340 25.94 -3.52 -18.41
N PRO A 341 26.20 -3.88 -17.15
CA PRO A 341 25.40 -4.88 -16.46
C PRO A 341 23.98 -4.37 -16.23
N PHE A 342 23.04 -5.28 -16.18
CA PHE A 342 21.65 -5.01 -15.79
C PHE A 342 21.14 -6.17 -14.93
N ASP A 343 20.28 -5.87 -14.00
CA ASP A 343 19.56 -6.84 -13.18
C ASP A 343 18.25 -6.22 -12.70
N THR A 344 17.32 -7.05 -12.31
CA THR A 344 16.08 -6.66 -11.65
C THR A 344 15.57 -7.80 -10.79
N VAL A 345 14.72 -7.49 -9.83
CA VAL A 345 14.08 -8.47 -8.95
C VAL A 345 12.58 -8.47 -9.17
N VAL A 346 12.04 -9.66 -9.39
CA VAL A 346 10.59 -9.89 -9.44
C VAL A 346 10.26 -10.93 -8.36
N LEU A 347 9.34 -10.61 -7.48
CA LEU A 347 8.85 -11.53 -6.44
C LEU A 347 7.64 -12.30 -6.96
N PHE A 348 7.54 -13.60 -6.57
CA PHE A 348 6.37 -14.43 -6.87
C PHE A 348 5.63 -14.76 -5.57
#